data_cd530b95b22898c4768bbbf48ce9e0d1
#
_entry.id   cd530b95b22898c4768bbbf48ce9e0d1
#
_cell.length_a   1.000
_cell.length_b   1.000
_cell.length_c   1.000
_cell.angle_alpha   90.00
_cell.angle_beta   90.00
_cell.angle_gamma   90.00
#
_symmetry.space_group_name_H-M   'P 1'
#
loop_
_entity.id
_entity.type
_entity.pdbx_description
1 polymer ?
#
loop_
_entity_poly.entity_id
_entity_poly.type
_entity_poly.pdbx_seq_one_letter_code
_entity_poly.pdbx_strand_id
1 'polypeptide(L)'
;MRIWYQSYTDPDEHREYIGRLDRFLQSVKDPGTTIDLKGLVPSAKHVHPLTEFRCAEQVIRNAIEAEREGYDAFIIGHFQDAGLNEAKSVVEIPVIGLGETS
;
A
#
# COMPACT_ATOMS: atom_id res chain seq x y z
N MET A 1 12.05 -10.82 5.49
CA MET A 1 10.62 -10.55 5.25
C MET A 1 10.47 -9.51 4.15
N ARG A 2 9.60 -9.77 3.21
CA ARG A 2 9.30 -8.83 2.13
C ARG A 2 7.92 -8.23 2.34
N ILE A 3 7.84 -6.90 2.39
CA ILE A 3 6.61 -6.17 2.66
C ILE A 3 6.28 -5.27 1.46
N TRP A 4 5.04 -5.34 0.99
CA TRP A 4 4.49 -4.43 -0.02
C TRP A 4 3.78 -3.29 0.72
N TYR A 5 4.29 -2.07 0.55
CA TYR A 5 3.68 -0.87 1.14
C TYR A 5 2.95 -0.12 0.04
N GLN A 6 1.63 -0.09 0.13
CA GLN A 6 0.78 0.53 -0.89
C GLN A 6 0.51 2.00 -0.56
N SER A 7 1.19 2.88 -1.28
CA SER A 7 0.93 4.32 -1.21
C SER A 7 -0.20 4.68 -2.19
N TYR A 8 -0.80 5.86 -1.97
CA TYR A 8 -1.91 6.33 -2.80
C TYR A 8 -1.49 7.46 -3.73
N THR A 9 -0.21 7.65 -3.94
CA THR A 9 0.31 8.65 -4.88
C THR A 9 0.97 7.97 -6.07
N ASP A 10 0.88 8.62 -7.23
CA ASP A 10 1.61 8.18 -8.42
C ASP A 10 3.09 8.54 -8.23
N PRO A 11 4.00 7.57 -8.26
CA PRO A 11 5.43 7.86 -8.04
C PRO A 11 6.01 8.84 -9.05
N ASP A 12 5.50 8.85 -10.28
CA ASP A 12 6.00 9.77 -11.31
C ASP A 12 5.52 11.19 -11.08
N GLU A 13 4.32 11.38 -10.51
CA GLU A 13 3.78 12.71 -10.21
C GLU A 13 4.33 13.29 -8.92
N HIS A 14 4.69 12.44 -7.97
CA HIS A 14 5.07 12.86 -6.62
C HIS A 14 6.41 12.26 -6.19
N ARG A 15 7.41 12.34 -7.06
CA ARG A 15 8.73 11.73 -6.83
C ARG A 15 9.38 12.16 -5.52
N GLU A 16 9.29 13.44 -5.20
CA GLU A 16 9.93 13.96 -3.99
C GLU A 16 9.30 13.37 -2.73
N TYR A 17 7.96 13.34 -2.69
CA TYR A 17 7.24 12.75 -1.56
C TYR A 17 7.54 11.26 -1.43
N ILE A 18 7.48 10.53 -2.53
CA ILE A 18 7.73 9.09 -2.52
C ILE A 18 9.17 8.81 -2.11
N GLY A 19 10.13 9.61 -2.59
CA GLY A 19 11.52 9.45 -2.21
C GLY A 19 11.77 9.65 -0.73
N ARG A 20 11.11 10.65 -0.12
CA ARG A 20 11.22 10.90 1.32
C ARG A 20 10.60 9.77 2.12
N LEU A 21 9.42 9.30 1.70
CA LEU A 21 8.75 8.21 2.38
C LEU A 21 9.57 6.92 2.31
N ASP A 22 10.10 6.62 1.12
CA ASP A 22 10.95 5.43 0.95
C ASP A 22 12.18 5.49 1.84
N ARG A 23 12.88 6.63 1.88
CA ARG A 23 14.06 6.78 2.74
C ARG A 23 13.70 6.59 4.21
N PHE A 24 12.55 7.13 4.64
CA PHE A 24 12.10 6.96 6.02
C PHE A 24 11.83 5.49 6.32
N LEU A 25 11.09 4.80 5.46
CA LEU A 25 10.78 3.38 5.65
C LEU A 25 12.05 2.54 5.70
N GLN A 26 13.01 2.80 4.82
CA GLN A 26 14.27 2.06 4.81
C GLN A 26 15.08 2.33 6.09
N SER A 27 14.94 3.52 6.68
CA SER A 27 15.70 3.88 7.88
C SER A 27 15.17 3.22 9.15
N VAL A 28 13.89 2.85 9.19
CA VAL A 28 13.25 2.32 10.41
C VAL A 28 12.99 0.83 10.37
N LYS A 29 13.14 0.19 9.22
CA LYS A 29 12.89 -1.26 9.10
C LYS A 29 13.98 -2.08 9.77
N ASP A 30 13.66 -3.31 10.13
CA ASP A 30 14.64 -4.26 10.64
C ASP A 30 15.59 -4.70 9.52
N PRO A 31 16.86 -5.03 9.85
CA PRO A 31 17.86 -5.38 8.83
C PRO A 31 17.47 -6.51 7.89
N GLY A 32 16.69 -7.47 8.35
CA GLY A 32 16.25 -8.60 7.52
C GLY A 32 14.98 -8.36 6.72
N THR A 33 14.46 -7.12 6.74
CA THR A 33 13.19 -6.80 6.11
C THR A 33 13.40 -5.93 4.88
N THR A 34 12.71 -6.28 3.78
CA THR A 34 12.66 -5.47 2.57
C THR A 34 11.27 -4.85 2.48
N ILE A 35 11.20 -3.54 2.28
CA ILE A 35 9.95 -2.82 2.08
C ILE A 35 9.95 -2.23 0.68
N ASP A 36 9.02 -2.70 -0.16
CA ASP A 36 8.85 -2.18 -1.51
C ASP A 36 7.67 -1.22 -1.54
N LEU A 37 7.94 0.04 -1.83
CA LEU A 37 6.94 1.11 -1.86
C LEU A 37 6.34 1.19 -3.26
N LYS A 38 5.03 0.98 -3.35
CA LYS A 38 4.29 1.04 -4.61
C LYS A 38 3.24 2.14 -4.54
N GLY A 39 3.01 2.82 -5.66
CA GLY A 39 2.00 3.86 -5.73
C GLY A 39 0.77 3.45 -6.52
N LEU A 40 -0.14 4.39 -6.70
CA LEU A 40 -1.32 4.23 -7.56
C LEU A 40 -1.14 5.04 -8.84
N VAL A 41 -1.62 4.48 -9.94
CA VAL A 41 -1.60 5.15 -11.24
C VAL A 41 -3.02 5.12 -11.81
N PRO A 42 -3.68 6.27 -11.99
CA PRO A 42 -3.28 7.61 -11.54
C PRO A 42 -3.41 7.78 -10.02
N SER A 43 -2.76 8.81 -9.48
CA SER A 43 -2.84 9.05 -8.04
C SER A 43 -4.24 9.51 -7.62
N ALA A 44 -4.57 9.28 -6.34
CA ALA A 44 -5.84 9.73 -5.78
C ALA A 44 -5.73 11.22 -5.45
N LYS A 45 -6.26 12.07 -6.31
CA LYS A 45 -6.16 13.53 -6.17
C LYS A 45 -7.28 14.15 -5.35
N HIS A 46 -8.43 13.51 -5.32
CA HIS A 46 -9.60 14.02 -4.63
C HIS A 46 -10.23 12.95 -3.77
N VAL A 47 -10.69 13.34 -2.58
CA VAL A 47 -11.39 12.44 -1.68
C VAL A 47 -12.88 12.52 -1.97
N HIS A 48 -13.41 11.51 -2.66
CA HIS A 48 -14.84 11.33 -2.85
C HIS A 48 -15.12 9.85 -3.13
N PRO A 49 -16.38 9.41 -3.07
CA PRO A 49 -16.71 7.98 -3.14
C PRO A 49 -16.16 7.25 -4.36
N LEU A 50 -16.16 7.87 -5.53
CA LEU A 50 -15.63 7.22 -6.73
C LEU A 50 -14.11 7.01 -6.64
N THR A 51 -13.39 7.99 -6.11
CA THR A 51 -11.95 7.86 -5.91
C THR A 51 -11.62 6.77 -4.92
N GLU A 52 -12.36 6.68 -3.82
CA GLU A 52 -12.18 5.63 -2.83
C GLU A 52 -12.45 4.25 -3.42
N PHE A 53 -13.48 4.13 -4.25
CA PHE A 53 -13.78 2.88 -4.92
C PHE A 53 -12.64 2.45 -5.84
N ARG A 54 -12.08 3.36 -6.61
CA ARG A 54 -10.95 3.07 -7.49
C ARG A 54 -9.71 2.66 -6.71
N CYS A 55 -9.45 3.36 -5.59
CA CYS A 55 -8.33 2.99 -4.72
C CYS A 55 -8.52 1.60 -4.13
N ALA A 56 -9.74 1.29 -3.68
CA ALA A 56 -10.04 -0.03 -3.14
C ALA A 56 -9.80 -1.11 -4.18
N GLU A 57 -10.25 -0.91 -5.42
CA GLU A 57 -10.04 -1.88 -6.48
C GLU A 57 -8.56 -2.13 -6.73
N GLN A 58 -7.75 -1.08 -6.82
CA GLN A 58 -6.31 -1.25 -7.05
C GLN A 58 -5.63 -1.91 -5.85
N VAL A 59 -6.04 -1.57 -4.64
CA VAL A 59 -5.50 -2.20 -3.43
C VAL A 59 -5.77 -3.72 -3.45
N ILE A 60 -7.00 -4.12 -3.79
CA ILE A 60 -7.34 -5.53 -3.86
C ILE A 60 -6.49 -6.25 -4.89
N ARG A 61 -6.35 -5.70 -6.10
CA ARG A 61 -5.52 -6.28 -7.15
C ARG A 61 -4.07 -6.39 -6.72
N ASN A 62 -3.54 -5.35 -6.09
CA ASN A 62 -2.15 -5.32 -5.66
C ASN A 62 -1.89 -6.28 -4.51
N ALA A 63 -2.87 -6.49 -3.62
CA ALA A 63 -2.74 -7.47 -2.55
C ALA A 63 -2.63 -8.89 -3.12
N ILE A 64 -3.47 -9.21 -4.12
CA ILE A 64 -3.40 -10.50 -4.81
C ILE A 64 -2.04 -10.66 -5.50
N GLU A 65 -1.57 -9.63 -6.16
CA GLU A 65 -0.28 -9.66 -6.85
C GLU A 65 0.87 -9.83 -5.85
N ALA A 66 0.80 -9.14 -4.72
CA ALA A 66 1.82 -9.26 -3.67
C ALA A 66 1.91 -10.69 -3.15
N GLU A 67 0.78 -11.33 -2.90
CA GLU A 67 0.77 -12.72 -2.46
C GLU A 67 1.35 -13.62 -3.53
N ARG A 68 0.98 -13.41 -4.79
CA ARG A 68 1.48 -14.21 -5.89
C ARG A 68 2.99 -14.07 -6.08
N GLU A 69 3.54 -12.88 -5.85
CA GLU A 69 4.97 -12.61 -5.99
C GLU A 69 5.78 -13.02 -4.75
N GLY A 70 5.14 -13.57 -3.73
CA GLY A 70 5.84 -14.09 -2.56
C GLY A 70 6.14 -13.09 -1.47
N TYR A 71 5.40 -11.97 -1.42
CA TYR A 71 5.52 -11.03 -0.31
C TYR A 71 4.94 -11.64 0.96
N ASP A 72 5.49 -11.25 2.09
CA ASP A 72 5.10 -11.79 3.40
C ASP A 72 3.98 -10.98 4.07
N ALA A 73 3.80 -9.73 3.68
CA ALA A 73 2.76 -8.86 4.22
C ALA A 73 2.45 -7.73 3.25
N PHE A 74 1.27 -7.15 3.40
CA PHE A 74 0.78 -6.03 2.59
C PHE A 74 0.27 -4.94 3.51
N ILE A 75 0.79 -3.72 3.35
CA ILE A 75 0.38 -2.57 4.17
C ILE A 75 -0.36 -1.56 3.29
N ILE A 76 -1.54 -1.16 3.74
CA ILE A 76 -2.31 -0.09 3.12
C ILE A 76 -1.88 1.22 3.77
N GLY A 77 -1.13 2.04 3.02
CA GLY A 77 -0.54 3.27 3.52
C GLY A 77 -1.49 4.46 3.48
N HIS A 78 -2.72 4.29 3.96
CA HIS A 78 -3.71 5.35 3.97
C HIS A 78 -4.65 5.16 5.17
N PHE A 79 -4.97 6.25 5.86
CA PHE A 79 -5.77 6.17 7.09
C PHE A 79 -7.23 5.78 6.86
N GLN A 80 -7.74 5.92 5.66
CA GLN A 80 -9.11 5.52 5.34
C GLN A 80 -9.24 4.01 5.08
N ASP A 81 -8.11 3.31 4.97
CA ASP A 81 -8.07 1.85 4.78
C ASP A 81 -8.93 1.35 3.63
N ALA A 82 -8.97 2.08 2.52
CA ALA A 82 -9.75 1.69 1.35
C ALA A 82 -9.36 0.28 0.88
N GLY A 83 -10.33 -0.62 0.80
CA GLY A 83 -10.11 -1.99 0.34
C GLY A 83 -9.56 -2.94 1.40
N LEU A 84 -9.40 -2.50 2.66
CA LEU A 84 -8.80 -3.33 3.71
C LEU A 84 -9.54 -4.66 3.92
N ASN A 85 -10.85 -4.61 4.17
CA ASN A 85 -11.61 -5.81 4.44
C ASN A 85 -11.67 -6.74 3.23
N GLU A 86 -11.82 -6.15 2.06
CA GLU A 86 -11.87 -6.89 0.80
C GLU A 86 -10.53 -7.56 0.52
N ALA A 87 -9.41 -6.86 0.71
CA ALA A 87 -8.09 -7.45 0.54
C ALA A 87 -7.86 -8.60 1.53
N LYS A 88 -8.24 -8.41 2.78
CA LYS A 88 -8.14 -9.47 3.78
C LYS A 88 -8.92 -10.73 3.40
N SER A 89 -10.00 -10.57 2.65
CA SER A 89 -10.84 -11.70 2.27
C SER A 89 -10.29 -12.50 1.09
N VAL A 90 -9.37 -11.94 0.31
CA VAL A 90 -8.90 -12.58 -0.93
C VAL A 90 -7.45 -13.07 -0.87
N VAL A 91 -6.70 -12.73 0.17
CA VAL A 91 -5.32 -13.20 0.33
C VAL A 91 -5.12 -13.79 1.72
N GLU A 92 -4.08 -14.64 1.84
CA GLU A 92 -3.73 -15.26 3.12
C GLU A 92 -2.63 -14.51 3.86
N ILE A 93 -1.81 -13.73 3.15
CA ILE A 93 -0.79 -12.92 3.82
C ILE A 93 -1.46 -11.85 4.68
N PRO A 94 -0.80 -11.40 5.77
CA PRO A 94 -1.36 -10.32 6.59
C PRO A 94 -1.56 -9.04 5.78
N VAL A 95 -2.73 -8.41 5.94
CA VAL A 95 -3.05 -7.12 5.35
C VAL A 95 -3.31 -6.15 6.50
N ILE A 96 -2.53 -5.09 6.57
CA ILE A 96 -2.55 -4.13 7.67
C ILE A 96 -2.88 -2.75 7.13
N GLY A 97 -3.88 -2.10 7.71
CA GLY A 97 -4.23 -0.73 7.37
C GLY A 97 -3.72 0.24 8.42
N LEU A 98 -3.23 1.40 7.99
CA LEU A 98 -2.78 2.43 8.93
C LEU A 98 -3.93 2.95 9.79
N GLY A 99 -5.15 3.00 9.23
CA GLY A 99 -6.32 3.45 9.98
C GLY A 99 -6.67 2.54 11.14
N GLU A 100 -6.57 1.22 10.96
CA GLU A 100 -6.91 0.27 12.02
C GLU A 100 -5.86 0.22 13.12
N THR A 101 -4.63 0.67 12.85
CA THR A 101 -3.55 0.66 13.82
C THR A 101 -3.34 2.01 14.51
N SER A 102 -4.06 3.03 14.11
CA SER A 102 -3.92 4.39 14.65
C SER A 102 -4.65 4.60 15.95
#